data_be9b5258d0b4ed23cb6633a7105f80b0
#
_entry.id   be9b5258d0b4ed23cb6633a7105f80b0
#
_cell.length_a   1.000
_cell.length_b   1.000
_cell.length_c   1.000
_cell.angle_alpha   90.00
_cell.angle_beta   90.00
_cell.angle_gamma   90.00
#
_symmetry.space_group_name_H-M   'P 1'
#
loop_
_entity.id
_entity.type
_entity.pdbx_description
1 polymer ?
#
loop_
_entity_poly.entity_id
_entity_poly.type
_entity_poly.pdbx_seq_one_letter_code
_entity_poly.pdbx_strand_id
1 'polypeptide(L)'
;MTDEHNSEHIISLFRFPMRDLTLAQREEYSSTAERLLTLASAMPSFISFRHYTSDDDEMLAVVEFASAQALIAWRDHPDHRKAPQ
;
A
#
# COMPACT_ATOMS: atom_id res chain seq x y z
N MET A 1 -16.96 21.43 12.86
CA MET A 1 -16.66 21.07 12.89
C MET A 1 -16.41 20.37 12.63
N THR A 2 -16.21 19.96 12.66
CA THR A 2 -15.96 19.34 12.54
C THR A 2 -15.49 18.62 12.21
N ASP A 3 -15.16 18.62 11.94
CA ASP A 3 -14.64 17.91 11.56
C ASP A 3 -14.01 16.96 11.86
N GLU A 4 -13.92 16.94 12.36
CA GLU A 4 -13.31 16.00 13.01
C GLU A 4 -13.31 14.70 12.50
N HIS A 5 -14.30 14.32 11.96
CA HIS A 5 -14.32 13.08 11.32
C HIS A 5 -13.35 13.01 10.24
N ASN A 6 -12.89 14.08 9.79
CA ASN A 6 -11.88 14.06 8.80
C ASN A 6 -10.66 13.44 9.31
N SER A 7 -10.49 13.42 10.59
CA SER A 7 -9.30 12.87 11.17
C SER A 7 -9.23 11.37 11.06
N GLU A 8 -10.26 10.75 10.53
CA GLU A 8 -10.25 9.31 10.37
C GLU A 8 -9.42 8.85 9.18
N HIS A 9 -8.97 9.75 8.35
CA HIS A 9 -8.12 9.34 7.22
C HIS A 9 -6.79 8.83 7.75
N ILE A 10 -6.48 7.59 7.38
CA ILE A 10 -5.27 6.91 7.82
C ILE A 10 -4.41 6.60 6.62
N ILE A 11 -3.13 6.92 6.70
CA ILE A 11 -2.19 6.70 5.61
C ILE A 11 -1.12 5.71 6.07
N SER A 12 -0.86 4.72 5.23
CA SER A 12 0.23 3.78 5.46
C SER A 12 1.28 3.97 4.38
N LEU A 13 2.54 4.01 4.78
CA LEU A 13 3.65 4.24 3.87
C LEU A 13 4.56 3.02 3.82
N PHE A 14 4.95 2.61 2.61
CA PHE A 14 5.90 1.52 2.42
C PHE A 14 7.02 2.00 1.52
N ARG A 15 8.27 1.79 1.94
CA ARG A 15 9.46 2.16 1.17
C ARG A 15 10.18 0.91 0.70
N PHE A 16 10.57 0.91 -0.58
CA PHE A 16 11.26 -0.24 -1.16
C PHE A 16 12.45 0.24 -1.99
N PRO A 17 13.67 -0.24 -1.69
CA PRO A 17 14.84 0.12 -2.48
C PRO A 17 14.90 -0.73 -3.74
N MET A 18 14.18 -0.32 -4.76
CA MET A 18 14.05 -1.10 -6.00
C MET A 18 15.40 -1.32 -6.67
N ARG A 19 16.34 -0.40 -6.48
CA ARG A 19 17.65 -0.50 -7.13
C ARG A 19 18.43 -1.74 -6.70
N ASP A 20 18.07 -2.32 -5.56
CA ASP A 20 18.77 -3.49 -5.03
C ASP A 20 18.15 -4.79 -5.50
N LEU A 21 17.13 -4.74 -6.32
CA LEU A 21 16.41 -5.93 -6.74
C LEU A 21 16.89 -6.39 -8.11
N THR A 22 16.94 -7.69 -8.32
CA THR A 22 17.15 -8.24 -9.65
C THR A 22 15.93 -7.98 -10.50
N LEU A 23 16.06 -8.19 -11.81
CA LEU A 23 14.91 -8.01 -12.70
C LEU A 23 13.78 -8.94 -12.32
N ALA A 24 14.10 -10.19 -12.01
CA ALA A 24 13.07 -11.15 -11.61
C ALA A 24 12.37 -10.72 -10.32
N GLN A 25 13.14 -10.18 -9.37
CA GLN A 25 12.55 -9.70 -8.13
C GLN A 25 11.65 -8.50 -8.35
N ARG A 26 12.04 -7.61 -9.28
CA ARG A 26 11.20 -6.46 -9.61
C ARG A 26 9.88 -6.89 -10.21
N GLU A 27 9.90 -7.89 -11.07
CA GLU A 27 8.69 -8.40 -11.68
C GLU A 27 7.78 -9.04 -10.64
N GLU A 28 8.37 -9.81 -9.74
CA GLU A 28 7.60 -10.43 -8.66
C GLU A 28 7.00 -9.38 -7.76
N TYR A 29 7.76 -8.35 -7.45
CA TYR A 29 7.26 -7.26 -6.62
C TYR A 29 6.09 -6.56 -7.29
N SER A 30 6.19 -6.29 -8.60
CA SER A 30 5.12 -5.63 -9.32
C SER A 30 3.84 -6.45 -9.32
N SER A 31 3.95 -7.76 -9.53
CA SER A 31 2.79 -8.64 -9.46
C SER A 31 2.14 -8.61 -8.10
N THR A 32 2.97 -8.68 -7.06
CA THR A 32 2.47 -8.67 -5.70
C THR A 32 1.79 -7.34 -5.40
N ALA A 33 2.40 -6.24 -5.84
CA ALA A 33 1.83 -4.91 -5.61
C ALA A 33 0.46 -4.78 -6.27
N GLU A 34 0.31 -5.32 -7.47
CA GLU A 34 -0.97 -5.28 -8.17
C GLU A 34 -2.05 -6.04 -7.41
N ARG A 35 -1.69 -7.21 -6.86
CA ARG A 35 -2.64 -7.97 -6.08
C ARG A 35 -3.04 -7.25 -4.81
N LEU A 36 -2.07 -6.61 -4.15
CA LEU A 36 -2.35 -5.85 -2.95
C LEU A 36 -3.21 -4.63 -3.25
N LEU A 37 -2.99 -3.99 -4.37
CA LEU A 37 -3.82 -2.87 -4.78
C LEU A 37 -5.26 -3.33 -5.06
N THR A 38 -5.40 -4.44 -5.76
CA THR A 38 -6.73 -4.99 -6.05
C THR A 38 -7.46 -5.31 -4.75
N LEU A 39 -6.76 -5.92 -3.81
CA LEU A 39 -7.35 -6.23 -2.51
C LEU A 39 -7.76 -4.96 -1.77
N ALA A 40 -6.87 -3.97 -1.75
CA ALA A 40 -7.15 -2.73 -1.03
C ALA A 40 -8.34 -2.01 -1.64
N SER A 41 -8.41 -1.94 -2.97
CA SER A 41 -9.48 -1.20 -3.63
C SER A 41 -10.84 -1.86 -3.45
N ALA A 42 -10.85 -3.14 -3.09
CA ALA A 42 -12.10 -3.84 -2.81
C ALA A 42 -12.55 -3.67 -1.37
N MET A 43 -11.71 -3.10 -0.50
CA MET A 43 -12.06 -2.95 0.91
C MET A 43 -12.94 -1.73 1.11
N PRO A 44 -13.86 -1.78 2.10
CA PRO A 44 -14.63 -0.58 2.44
C PRO A 44 -13.68 0.49 2.94
N SER A 45 -14.04 1.73 2.72
CA SER A 45 -13.28 2.90 3.18
C SER A 45 -11.96 3.13 2.45
N PHE A 46 -11.68 2.38 1.40
CA PHE A 46 -10.49 2.61 0.59
C PHE A 46 -10.59 3.99 -0.08
N ILE A 47 -9.49 4.75 -0.06
CA ILE A 47 -9.45 6.06 -0.69
C ILE A 47 -8.49 6.07 -1.88
N SER A 48 -7.23 5.70 -1.66
CA SER A 48 -6.25 5.77 -2.75
C SER A 48 -5.05 4.88 -2.48
N PHE A 49 -4.36 4.55 -3.56
CA PHE A 49 -3.12 3.78 -3.51
C PHE A 49 -2.23 4.39 -4.57
N ARG A 50 -1.14 5.02 -4.16
CA ARG A 50 -0.26 5.75 -5.07
C ARG A 50 1.17 5.30 -4.91
N HIS A 51 1.92 5.41 -6.02
CA HIS A 51 3.35 5.08 -6.00
C HIS A 51 4.14 6.29 -6.41
N TYR A 52 5.28 6.46 -5.77
CA TYR A 52 6.24 7.51 -6.13
C TYR A 52 7.61 6.89 -6.19
N THR A 53 8.43 7.33 -7.14
CA THR A 53 9.77 6.79 -7.30
C THR A 53 10.76 7.95 -7.21
N SER A 54 11.78 7.78 -6.39
CA SER A 54 12.81 8.79 -6.25
C SER A 54 13.86 8.66 -7.35
N ASP A 55 14.75 9.66 -7.43
CA ASP A 55 15.80 9.66 -8.44
C ASP A 55 16.75 8.48 -8.28
N ASP A 56 16.90 7.96 -7.09
CA ASP A 56 17.81 6.83 -6.85
C ASP A 56 17.07 5.50 -6.82
N ASP A 57 15.91 5.45 -7.48
CA ASP A 57 15.16 4.20 -7.69
C ASP A 57 14.65 3.58 -6.40
N GLU A 58 14.24 4.43 -5.49
CA GLU A 58 13.53 3.98 -4.29
C GLU A 58 12.06 4.26 -4.47
N MET A 59 11.21 3.27 -4.21
CA MET A 59 9.78 3.44 -4.39
C MET A 59 9.08 3.66 -3.07
N LEU A 60 8.11 4.55 -3.06
CA LEU A 60 7.23 4.81 -1.92
C LEU A 60 5.80 4.51 -2.33
N ALA A 61 5.15 3.61 -1.61
CA ALA A 61 3.73 3.34 -1.80
C ALA A 61 2.96 4.02 -0.69
N VAL A 62 1.92 4.76 -1.07
CA VAL A 62 1.09 5.51 -0.12
C VAL A 62 -0.33 4.99 -0.25
N VAL A 63 -0.83 4.36 0.81
CA VAL A 63 -2.17 3.77 0.82
C VAL A 63 -3.02 4.52 1.83
N GLU A 64 -4.18 4.98 1.40
CA GLU A 64 -5.05 5.76 2.26
C GLU A 64 -6.41 5.11 2.42
N PHE A 65 -6.87 5.02 3.66
CA PHE A 65 -8.21 4.54 4.02
C PHE A 65 -8.89 5.57 4.89
N ALA A 66 -10.21 5.59 4.84
CA ALA A 66 -10.99 6.48 5.71
C ALA A 66 -11.20 5.90 7.10
N SER A 67 -10.71 4.68 7.35
CA SER A 67 -10.95 3.98 8.61
C SER A 67 -9.72 3.19 9.00
N ALA A 68 -9.29 3.33 10.24
CA ALA A 68 -8.17 2.57 10.76
C ALA A 68 -8.45 1.08 10.73
N GLN A 69 -9.71 0.70 10.98
CA GLN A 69 -10.08 -0.70 10.96
C GLN A 69 -9.91 -1.31 9.58
N ALA A 70 -10.27 -0.55 8.54
CA ALA A 70 -10.12 -1.05 7.18
C ALA A 70 -8.64 -1.22 6.81
N LEU A 71 -7.81 -0.28 7.22
CA LEU A 71 -6.37 -0.39 6.98
C LEU A 71 -5.80 -1.63 7.66
N ILE A 72 -6.18 -1.85 8.91
CA ILE A 72 -5.69 -3.00 9.66
C ILE A 72 -6.16 -4.30 9.02
N ALA A 73 -7.42 -4.36 8.59
CA ALA A 73 -7.96 -5.55 7.96
C ALA A 73 -7.22 -5.87 6.66
N TRP A 74 -6.89 -4.83 5.88
CA TRP A 74 -6.13 -5.02 4.65
C TRP A 74 -4.71 -5.50 4.96
N ARG A 75 -4.05 -4.86 5.92
CA ARG A 75 -2.69 -5.20 6.28
C ARG A 75 -2.57 -6.63 6.80
N ASP A 76 -3.58 -7.06 7.55
CA ASP A 76 -3.56 -8.38 8.17
C ASP A 76 -4.23 -9.45 7.31
N HIS A 77 -4.72 -9.09 6.14
CA HIS A 77 -5.34 -10.06 5.26
C HIS A 77 -4.33 -11.13 4.86
N PRO A 78 -4.75 -12.40 4.79
CA PRO A 78 -3.81 -13.48 4.46
C PRO A 78 -3.03 -13.25 3.18
N ASP A 79 -3.67 -12.70 2.15
CA ASP A 79 -2.97 -12.44 0.89
C ASP A 79 -1.88 -11.40 1.05
N HIS A 80 -2.11 -10.39 1.89
CA HIS A 80 -1.10 -9.37 2.14
C HIS A 80 0.06 -9.96 2.93
N ARG A 81 -0.24 -10.80 3.90
CA ARG A 81 0.80 -11.37 4.76
C ARG A 81 1.69 -12.35 4.02
N LYS A 82 1.19 -12.91 2.92
CA LYS A 82 2.01 -13.79 2.09
C LYS A 82 2.94 -13.03 1.17
N ALA A 83 2.74 -11.73 1.03
CA ALA A 83 3.54 -10.95 0.10
C ALA A 83 4.96 -10.83 0.62
N PRO A 84 5.96 -10.84 -0.28
CA PRO A 84 7.35 -10.61 0.14
C PRO A 84 7.47 -9.20 0.69
N GLN A 85 8.29 -9.06 1.69
CA GLN A 85 8.51 -7.76 2.31
C GLN A 85 9.80 -7.12 1.85
#